data_752fca24c06b729169ac576484fe8802
#
_entry.id   752fca24c06b729169ac576484fe8802
#
_cell.length_a   1.000
_cell.length_b   1.000
_cell.length_c   1.000
_cell.angle_alpha   90.00
_cell.angle_beta   90.00
_cell.angle_gamma   90.00
#
_symmetry.space_group_name_H-M   'P 1'
#
loop_
_entity.id
_entity.type
_entity.pdbx_description
1 polymer ?
#
loop_
_entity_poly.entity_id
_entity_poly.type
_entity_poly.pdbx_seq_one_letter_code
_entity_poly.pdbx_strand_id
1 'polypeptide(L)'
;MGLRVCLVTPFAWSRPHDVNEHVGGLARELRALGHEVTVLAPSTRAADLVAGRRALLDGVAADVIALGPALPVSRRSRIGVPVGVRANLALALERGRFDIVHGFEPGLPSLSYLALRDSHALGVATFLSAERLGYPPGKPQRERLLSRIDALLATSPEVAVAAAERLPGEYRVVFPGVDVELFHPGQKRKRIVLEWRPAQRPLVRSVLRELRELSEWELILLRTKPLSGRPTIPRTLADRVSVRTARDGVARAALLNEAAIFVPAIDGLDRVALEAAAAGTAIAAPPGLRSQPELAGAATARLAEDGGLREREGRENRQRAERQTFVQLAREHDELYRKLAKRRRSIGHADPLAGREWIVCDLHMHTSWSHDCAIEVPELLTHAETEGLGAIAITDHNVFGGAREALAATTSLTVIPGEEIKTDEQGEVIGLFLTGEIPRGMPFGDTLAAIHEQDGLAYLPHPFDRMHAIPDAATLRRYLDEIDVFEVYNARLLFDAYNDEALRFARKYNLTMGAGSDAHVLQGVGTGALRMREFHDREEFLASLGTAQVLRRPKSLLYLQSLKWAAQAKERVR
;
A
#
# COMPACT_ATOMS: atom_id res chain seq x y z
N MET A 1 14.92 -15.63 -4.44
CA MET A 1 13.75 -16.20 -3.75
C MET A 1 12.49 -15.49 -4.25
N GLY A 2 11.42 -16.22 -4.54
CA GLY A 2 10.14 -15.62 -4.96
C GLY A 2 9.46 -14.89 -3.79
N LEU A 3 8.77 -13.79 -4.09
CA LEU A 3 7.95 -13.06 -3.12
C LEU A 3 6.52 -13.60 -3.13
N ARG A 4 5.82 -13.47 -2.01
CA ARG A 4 4.38 -13.73 -1.89
C ARG A 4 3.63 -12.43 -2.16
N VAL A 5 3.00 -12.33 -3.33
CA VAL A 5 2.37 -11.11 -3.84
C VAL A 5 0.85 -11.27 -3.87
N CYS A 6 0.16 -10.33 -3.26
CA CYS A 6 -1.29 -10.21 -3.33
C CYS A 6 -1.67 -9.06 -4.27
N LEU A 7 -2.33 -9.35 -5.36
CA LEU A 7 -2.91 -8.34 -6.25
C LEU A 7 -4.40 -8.19 -5.95
N VAL A 8 -4.87 -6.96 -5.74
CA VAL A 8 -6.25 -6.71 -5.33
C VAL A 8 -6.96 -5.80 -6.33
N THR A 9 -8.06 -6.29 -6.91
CA THR A 9 -8.89 -5.52 -7.83
C THR A 9 -10.25 -5.14 -7.23
N PRO A 10 -10.78 -3.94 -7.52
CA PRO A 10 -12.10 -3.54 -7.06
C PRO A 10 -13.27 -4.12 -7.89
N PHE A 11 -12.97 -4.73 -9.04
CA PHE A 11 -13.99 -5.17 -10.00
C PHE A 11 -14.23 -6.67 -9.94
N ALA A 12 -15.49 -7.08 -10.20
CA ALA A 12 -15.87 -8.48 -10.19
C ALA A 12 -15.03 -9.29 -11.19
N TRP A 13 -14.27 -10.27 -10.68
CA TRP A 13 -13.43 -11.14 -11.52
C TRP A 13 -14.22 -11.96 -12.52
N SER A 14 -15.44 -12.34 -12.16
CA SER A 14 -16.36 -13.08 -13.00
C SER A 14 -16.87 -12.33 -14.25
N ARG A 15 -16.42 -11.09 -14.46
CA ARG A 15 -16.84 -10.26 -15.59
C ARG A 15 -15.64 -9.59 -16.26
N PRO A 16 -15.61 -9.52 -17.59
CA PRO A 16 -14.58 -8.78 -18.31
C PRO A 16 -14.52 -7.32 -17.86
N HIS A 17 -13.33 -6.87 -17.48
CA HIS A 17 -13.05 -5.51 -17.09
C HIS A 17 -11.57 -5.18 -17.38
N ASP A 18 -11.29 -3.95 -17.85
CA ASP A 18 -9.96 -3.48 -18.22
C ASP A 18 -8.91 -3.66 -17.10
N VAL A 19 -9.28 -3.33 -15.86
CA VAL A 19 -8.41 -3.50 -14.70
C VAL A 19 -8.16 -4.99 -14.42
N ASN A 20 -9.18 -5.85 -14.50
CA ASN A 20 -9.01 -7.29 -14.25
C ASN A 20 -8.11 -7.97 -15.29
N GLU A 21 -8.19 -7.55 -16.55
CA GLU A 21 -7.31 -8.05 -17.59
C GLU A 21 -5.86 -7.58 -17.39
N HIS A 22 -5.68 -6.32 -16.94
CA HIS A 22 -4.35 -5.80 -16.57
C HIS A 22 -3.77 -6.59 -15.37
N VAL A 23 -4.56 -6.80 -14.31
CA VAL A 23 -4.16 -7.58 -13.14
C VAL A 23 -3.87 -9.03 -13.50
N GLY A 24 -4.69 -9.64 -14.37
CA GLY A 24 -4.50 -11.02 -14.82
C GLY A 24 -3.23 -11.21 -15.64
N GLY A 25 -2.95 -10.28 -16.57
CA GLY A 25 -1.72 -10.29 -17.35
C GLY A 25 -0.48 -10.12 -16.46
N LEU A 26 -0.50 -9.16 -15.55
CA LEU A 26 0.59 -8.96 -14.59
C LEU A 26 0.78 -10.19 -13.68
N ALA A 27 -0.32 -10.78 -13.15
CA ALA A 27 -0.24 -11.97 -12.29
C ALA A 27 0.40 -13.15 -13.00
N ARG A 28 0.04 -13.39 -14.27
CA ARG A 28 0.60 -14.46 -15.09
C ARG A 28 2.11 -14.33 -15.21
N GLU A 29 2.59 -13.14 -15.58
CA GLU A 29 4.02 -12.91 -15.80
C GLU A 29 4.83 -12.87 -14.51
N LEU A 30 4.26 -12.35 -13.40
CA LEU A 30 4.92 -12.41 -12.09
C LEU A 30 5.09 -13.86 -11.61
N ARG A 31 4.11 -14.76 -11.87
CA ARG A 31 4.26 -16.19 -11.60
C ARG A 31 5.35 -16.81 -12.46
N ALA A 32 5.44 -16.42 -13.73
CA ALA A 32 6.52 -16.87 -14.62
C ALA A 32 7.92 -16.42 -14.13
N LEU A 33 8.01 -15.29 -13.41
CA LEU A 33 9.23 -14.83 -12.73
C LEU A 33 9.50 -15.55 -11.39
N GLY A 34 8.66 -16.52 -10.99
CA GLY A 34 8.84 -17.32 -9.78
C GLY A 34 8.27 -16.74 -8.51
N HIS A 35 7.33 -15.78 -8.59
CA HIS A 35 6.58 -15.29 -7.44
C HIS A 35 5.35 -16.15 -7.15
N GLU A 36 4.97 -16.24 -5.86
CA GLU A 36 3.67 -16.77 -5.45
C GLU A 36 2.63 -15.65 -5.51
N VAL A 37 1.76 -15.67 -6.53
CA VAL A 37 0.80 -14.58 -6.76
C VAL A 37 -0.62 -15.02 -6.52
N THR A 38 -1.31 -14.37 -5.60
CA THR A 38 -2.75 -14.54 -5.33
C THR A 38 -3.49 -13.26 -5.73
N VAL A 39 -4.59 -13.40 -6.48
CA VAL A 39 -5.48 -12.30 -6.81
C VAL A 39 -6.69 -12.31 -5.87
N LEU A 40 -6.94 -11.20 -5.18
CA LEU A 40 -8.15 -10.99 -4.40
C LEU A 40 -9.13 -10.10 -5.17
N ALA A 41 -10.34 -10.57 -5.35
CA ALA A 41 -11.37 -9.87 -6.12
C ALA A 41 -12.79 -10.12 -5.58
N PRO A 42 -13.76 -9.24 -5.84
CA PRO A 42 -15.17 -9.59 -5.70
C PRO A 42 -15.64 -10.48 -6.86
N SER A 43 -16.78 -11.17 -6.70
CA SER A 43 -17.43 -11.90 -7.79
C SER A 43 -18.94 -11.68 -7.83
N THR A 44 -19.55 -11.88 -8.99
CA THR A 44 -21.02 -11.90 -9.18
C THR A 44 -21.58 -13.33 -9.21
N ARG A 45 -20.73 -14.34 -9.14
CA ARG A 45 -21.11 -15.76 -9.18
C ARG A 45 -21.03 -16.37 -7.79
N ALA A 46 -22.10 -16.97 -7.33
CA ALA A 46 -22.14 -17.64 -6.03
C ALA A 46 -21.10 -18.78 -5.92
N ALA A 47 -20.89 -19.53 -6.99
CA ALA A 47 -19.89 -20.61 -7.03
C ALA A 47 -18.47 -20.11 -6.72
N ASP A 48 -18.08 -18.94 -7.27
CA ASP A 48 -16.77 -18.34 -7.01
C ASP A 48 -16.62 -17.95 -5.54
N LEU A 49 -17.70 -17.43 -4.91
CA LEU A 49 -17.69 -17.04 -3.50
C LEU A 49 -17.56 -18.26 -2.58
N VAL A 50 -18.24 -19.35 -2.92
CA VAL A 50 -18.13 -20.63 -2.17
C VAL A 50 -16.73 -21.20 -2.32
N ALA A 51 -16.17 -21.23 -3.53
CA ALA A 51 -14.80 -21.68 -3.79
C ALA A 51 -13.77 -20.81 -3.05
N GLY A 52 -13.91 -19.48 -3.09
CA GLY A 52 -13.05 -18.56 -2.40
C GLY A 52 -13.08 -18.76 -0.88
N ARG A 53 -14.26 -18.93 -0.29
CA ARG A 53 -14.40 -19.21 1.15
C ARG A 53 -13.75 -20.55 1.52
N ARG A 54 -13.91 -21.59 0.70
CA ARG A 54 -13.28 -22.90 0.93
C ARG A 54 -11.76 -22.78 0.86
N ALA A 55 -11.20 -22.10 -0.15
CA ALA A 55 -9.76 -21.87 -0.27
C ALA A 55 -9.21 -21.18 0.98
N LEU A 56 -9.93 -20.19 1.54
CA LEU A 56 -9.54 -19.51 2.76
C LEU A 56 -9.60 -20.42 4.00
N LEU A 57 -10.61 -21.27 4.15
CA LEU A 57 -10.79 -22.11 5.32
C LEU A 57 -9.86 -23.34 5.29
N ASP A 58 -9.69 -23.95 4.13
CA ASP A 58 -8.92 -25.18 3.97
C ASP A 58 -7.42 -24.90 3.71
N GLY A 59 -7.04 -23.63 3.50
CA GLY A 59 -5.66 -23.23 3.21
C GLY A 59 -5.17 -23.67 1.82
N VAL A 60 -6.10 -23.95 0.90
CA VAL A 60 -5.78 -24.38 -0.46
C VAL A 60 -5.28 -23.17 -1.26
N ALA A 61 -4.11 -23.33 -1.89
CA ALA A 61 -3.58 -22.32 -2.80
C ALA A 61 -4.55 -22.12 -3.99
N ALA A 62 -4.91 -20.87 -4.24
CA ALA A 62 -5.77 -20.52 -5.36
C ALA A 62 -5.22 -19.26 -6.05
N ASP A 63 -5.19 -19.29 -7.37
CA ASP A 63 -4.73 -18.15 -8.19
C ASP A 63 -5.60 -16.91 -8.01
N VAL A 64 -6.90 -17.11 -7.78
CA VAL A 64 -7.89 -16.06 -7.55
C VAL A 64 -8.82 -16.47 -6.41
N ILE A 65 -8.96 -15.61 -5.43
CA ILE A 65 -9.86 -15.79 -4.30
C ILE A 65 -10.96 -14.74 -4.35
N ALA A 66 -12.20 -15.18 -4.54
CA ALA A 66 -13.36 -14.30 -4.49
C ALA A 66 -13.79 -14.06 -3.03
N LEU A 67 -13.61 -12.82 -2.53
CA LEU A 67 -13.83 -12.49 -1.11
C LEU A 67 -15.25 -12.06 -0.76
N GLY A 68 -16.02 -11.61 -1.73
CA GLY A 68 -17.38 -11.13 -1.48
C GLY A 68 -18.16 -10.77 -2.74
N PRO A 69 -19.46 -10.47 -2.61
CA PRO A 69 -20.30 -10.14 -3.75
C PRO A 69 -19.94 -8.78 -4.35
N ALA A 70 -20.00 -8.69 -5.67
CA ALA A 70 -19.92 -7.44 -6.40
C ALA A 70 -21.30 -6.79 -6.47
N LEU A 71 -21.60 -5.88 -5.53
CA LEU A 71 -22.83 -5.11 -5.56
C LEU A 71 -22.62 -3.82 -6.39
N PRO A 72 -23.48 -3.52 -7.36
CA PRO A 72 -23.35 -2.33 -8.18
C PRO A 72 -23.65 -1.07 -7.35
N VAL A 73 -22.67 -0.18 -7.20
CA VAL A 73 -22.86 1.14 -6.57
C VAL A 73 -23.73 2.04 -7.44
N SER A 74 -23.69 1.83 -8.77
CA SER A 74 -24.56 2.49 -9.73
C SER A 74 -24.81 1.57 -10.93
N ARG A 75 -25.81 1.91 -11.75
CA ARG A 75 -26.03 1.18 -13.03
C ARG A 75 -24.81 1.19 -13.97
N ARG A 76 -23.86 2.13 -13.76
CA ARG A 76 -22.64 2.32 -14.57
C ARG A 76 -21.38 1.75 -13.95
N SER A 77 -21.29 1.66 -12.61
CA SER A 77 -20.13 1.10 -11.91
C SER A 77 -20.46 -0.28 -11.33
N ARG A 78 -19.60 -1.25 -11.58
CA ARG A 78 -19.71 -2.61 -11.04
C ARG A 78 -18.67 -2.84 -9.97
N ILE A 79 -18.46 -1.82 -9.15
CA ILE A 79 -17.58 -1.87 -7.99
C ILE A 79 -18.24 -2.78 -6.97
N GLY A 80 -17.52 -3.75 -6.45
CA GLY A 80 -17.96 -4.51 -5.30
C GLY A 80 -17.97 -3.61 -4.08
N VAL A 81 -19.17 -3.23 -3.59
CA VAL A 81 -19.26 -2.61 -2.27
C VAL A 81 -18.83 -3.68 -1.26
N PRO A 82 -17.87 -3.37 -0.39
CA PRO A 82 -17.31 -4.32 0.55
C PRO A 82 -18.24 -4.56 1.77
N VAL A 83 -19.44 -5.04 1.50
CA VAL A 83 -20.38 -5.46 2.56
C VAL A 83 -20.05 -6.90 2.95
N GLY A 84 -19.78 -7.13 4.23
CA GLY A 84 -19.50 -8.47 4.75
C GLY A 84 -18.13 -9.06 4.37
N VAL A 85 -17.26 -8.34 3.63
CA VAL A 85 -15.95 -8.87 3.17
C VAL A 85 -14.83 -8.73 4.19
N ARG A 86 -15.00 -7.95 5.27
CA ARG A 86 -13.90 -7.65 6.20
C ARG A 86 -13.29 -8.88 6.85
N ALA A 87 -14.11 -9.80 7.35
CA ALA A 87 -13.63 -11.03 7.99
C ALA A 87 -12.87 -11.92 7.00
N ASN A 88 -13.40 -12.10 5.78
CA ASN A 88 -12.75 -12.88 4.74
C ASN A 88 -11.44 -12.22 4.27
N LEU A 89 -11.41 -10.89 4.16
CA LEU A 89 -10.20 -10.14 3.81
C LEU A 89 -9.14 -10.26 4.91
N ALA A 90 -9.52 -10.07 6.18
CA ALA A 90 -8.60 -10.23 7.31
C ALA A 90 -7.98 -11.64 7.30
N LEU A 91 -8.80 -12.68 7.15
CA LEU A 91 -8.34 -14.06 7.07
C LEU A 91 -7.43 -14.31 5.85
N ALA A 92 -7.75 -13.73 4.69
CA ALA A 92 -6.91 -13.83 3.49
C ALA A 92 -5.53 -13.17 3.68
N LEU A 93 -5.50 -11.98 4.29
CA LEU A 93 -4.27 -11.25 4.55
C LEU A 93 -3.41 -11.95 5.61
N GLU A 94 -4.02 -12.49 6.67
CA GLU A 94 -3.32 -13.21 7.73
C GLU A 94 -2.71 -14.53 7.24
N ARG A 95 -3.53 -15.38 6.60
CA ARG A 95 -3.06 -16.68 6.09
C ARG A 95 -2.12 -16.55 4.90
N GLY A 96 -2.34 -15.55 4.06
CA GLY A 96 -1.52 -15.26 2.89
C GLY A 96 -0.08 -14.91 3.23
N ARG A 97 0.19 -14.31 4.41
CA ARG A 97 1.53 -13.86 4.84
C ARG A 97 2.28 -13.17 3.69
N PHE A 98 1.59 -12.27 3.00
CA PHE A 98 2.10 -11.61 1.82
C PHE A 98 3.28 -10.69 2.14
N ASP A 99 4.26 -10.64 1.25
CA ASP A 99 5.34 -9.64 1.28
C ASP A 99 4.85 -8.33 0.71
N ILE A 100 4.06 -8.41 -0.36
CA ILE A 100 3.49 -7.27 -1.09
C ILE A 100 1.96 -7.40 -1.15
N VAL A 101 1.25 -6.32 -0.84
CA VAL A 101 -0.17 -6.15 -1.18
C VAL A 101 -0.28 -4.98 -2.15
N HIS A 102 -0.68 -5.29 -3.38
CA HIS A 102 -0.81 -4.31 -4.45
C HIS A 102 -2.28 -4.07 -4.79
N GLY A 103 -2.80 -2.92 -4.41
CA GLY A 103 -4.18 -2.51 -4.68
C GLY A 103 -4.29 -1.69 -5.97
N PHE A 104 -5.18 -2.12 -6.87
CA PHE A 104 -5.50 -1.39 -8.10
C PHE A 104 -6.73 -0.51 -7.88
N GLU A 105 -6.69 0.74 -8.35
CA GLU A 105 -7.76 1.73 -8.21
C GLU A 105 -8.24 1.92 -6.75
N PRO A 106 -7.34 2.15 -5.78
CA PRO A 106 -7.75 2.34 -4.39
C PRO A 106 -8.47 3.69 -4.15
N GLY A 107 -8.52 4.56 -5.15
CA GLY A 107 -9.34 5.77 -5.17
C GLY A 107 -10.85 5.51 -5.26
N LEU A 108 -11.29 4.26 -5.14
CA LEU A 108 -12.67 3.81 -5.05
C LEU A 108 -12.96 3.21 -3.67
N PRO A 109 -14.22 3.28 -3.15
CA PRO A 109 -14.64 2.58 -1.92
C PRO A 109 -14.73 1.08 -2.17
N SER A 110 -13.62 0.37 -2.15
CA SER A 110 -13.45 -0.95 -2.73
C SER A 110 -12.60 -1.89 -1.89
N LEU A 111 -12.50 -3.14 -2.36
CA LEU A 111 -11.64 -4.17 -1.78
C LEU A 111 -10.16 -3.73 -1.77
N SER A 112 -9.70 -3.07 -2.85
CA SER A 112 -8.31 -2.57 -2.96
C SER A 112 -7.99 -1.54 -1.87
N TYR A 113 -8.91 -0.60 -1.61
CA TYR A 113 -8.77 0.34 -0.51
C TYR A 113 -8.67 -0.36 0.85
N LEU A 114 -9.58 -1.33 1.11
CA LEU A 114 -9.59 -2.06 2.37
C LEU A 114 -8.32 -2.90 2.55
N ALA A 115 -7.86 -3.57 1.49
CA ALA A 115 -6.66 -4.40 1.55
C ALA A 115 -5.41 -3.57 1.88
N LEU A 116 -5.22 -2.41 1.24
CA LEU A 116 -4.11 -1.49 1.55
C LEU A 116 -4.22 -0.92 2.96
N ARG A 117 -5.46 -0.62 3.41
CA ARG A 117 -5.69 -0.09 4.75
C ARG A 117 -5.38 -1.11 5.86
N ASP A 118 -5.78 -2.36 5.67
CA ASP A 118 -5.78 -3.38 6.74
C ASP A 118 -4.58 -4.34 6.67
N SER A 119 -3.78 -4.29 5.59
CA SER A 119 -2.61 -5.15 5.40
C SER A 119 -1.44 -4.79 6.33
N HIS A 120 -0.67 -5.82 6.71
CA HIS A 120 0.64 -5.72 7.36
C HIS A 120 1.80 -5.94 6.38
N ALA A 121 1.52 -6.11 5.09
CA ALA A 121 2.53 -6.24 4.04
C ALA A 121 2.94 -4.87 3.47
N LEU A 122 4.00 -4.84 2.69
CA LEU A 122 4.39 -3.65 1.93
C LEU A 122 3.28 -3.31 0.93
N GLY A 123 2.81 -2.06 0.97
CA GLY A 123 1.66 -1.59 0.18
C GLY A 123 2.08 -0.93 -1.12
N VAL A 124 1.51 -1.38 -2.24
CA VAL A 124 1.67 -0.73 -3.55
C VAL A 124 0.29 -0.33 -4.07
N ALA A 125 0.15 0.85 -4.62
CA ALA A 125 -1.10 1.34 -5.18
C ALA A 125 -0.92 1.76 -6.64
N THR A 126 -1.74 1.22 -7.55
CA THR A 126 -1.76 1.61 -8.96
C THR A 126 -3.08 2.27 -9.34
N PHE A 127 -2.98 3.45 -9.95
CA PHE A 127 -4.09 4.21 -10.51
C PHE A 127 -4.06 4.11 -12.03
N LEU A 128 -5.18 3.67 -12.62
CA LEU A 128 -5.32 3.48 -14.06
C LEU A 128 -6.21 4.56 -14.72
N SER A 129 -6.98 5.32 -13.92
CA SER A 129 -7.92 6.31 -14.45
C SER A 129 -8.10 7.50 -13.52
N ALA A 130 -7.96 8.71 -14.08
CA ALA A 130 -8.23 9.95 -13.36
C ALA A 130 -9.70 10.09 -12.88
N GLU A 131 -10.63 9.37 -13.49
CA GLU A 131 -12.05 9.39 -13.11
C GLU A 131 -12.37 8.59 -11.83
N ARG A 132 -11.41 7.81 -11.31
CA ARG A 132 -11.60 6.85 -10.20
C ARG A 132 -10.88 7.27 -8.91
N LEU A 133 -10.80 8.59 -8.67
CA LEU A 133 -10.04 9.19 -7.55
C LEU A 133 -10.92 9.80 -6.45
N GLY A 134 -12.21 9.48 -6.42
CA GLY A 134 -13.20 10.10 -5.52
C GLY A 134 -13.11 9.68 -4.05
N TYR A 135 -12.36 8.64 -3.71
CA TYR A 135 -12.33 8.05 -2.37
C TYR A 135 -10.88 7.93 -1.84
N PRO A 136 -10.65 8.01 -0.52
CA PRO A 136 -11.58 8.42 0.53
C PRO A 136 -11.86 9.93 0.49
N PRO A 137 -13.07 10.37 0.91
CA PRO A 137 -13.47 11.77 0.76
C PRO A 137 -12.75 12.72 1.75
N GLY A 138 -12.50 12.27 2.98
CA GLY A 138 -11.89 13.07 4.04
C GLY A 138 -10.37 13.14 3.94
N LYS A 139 -9.78 14.33 4.22
CA LYS A 139 -8.32 14.52 4.25
C LYS A 139 -7.62 13.57 5.24
N PRO A 140 -8.07 13.40 6.51
CA PRO A 140 -7.42 12.50 7.46
C PRO A 140 -7.44 11.03 7.00
N GLN A 141 -8.47 10.62 6.28
CA GLN A 141 -8.57 9.26 5.75
C GLN A 141 -7.61 9.04 4.58
N ARG A 142 -7.37 10.06 3.74
CA ARG A 142 -6.38 10.02 2.66
C ARG A 142 -4.95 9.95 3.21
N GLU A 143 -4.63 10.79 4.19
CA GLU A 143 -3.33 10.76 4.87
C GLU A 143 -3.06 9.41 5.52
N ARG A 144 -4.06 8.83 6.19
CA ARG A 144 -3.98 7.49 6.77
C ARG A 144 -3.80 6.39 5.73
N LEU A 145 -4.41 6.52 4.55
CA LEU A 145 -4.17 5.58 3.45
C LEU A 145 -2.74 5.71 2.92
N LEU A 146 -2.28 6.95 2.68
CA LEU A 146 -0.95 7.23 2.15
C LEU A 146 0.17 6.77 3.09
N SER A 147 -0.01 6.89 4.41
CA SER A 147 0.98 6.40 5.38
C SER A 147 1.20 4.87 5.28
N ARG A 148 0.26 4.14 4.68
CA ARG A 148 0.31 2.68 4.51
C ARG A 148 0.81 2.21 3.16
N ILE A 149 1.00 3.13 2.20
CA ILE A 149 1.47 2.83 0.85
C ILE A 149 2.96 3.14 0.75
N ASP A 150 3.73 2.18 0.26
CA ASP A 150 5.18 2.28 0.10
C ASP A 150 5.59 2.72 -1.30
N ALA A 151 4.71 2.51 -2.29
CA ALA A 151 4.89 2.99 -3.65
C ALA A 151 3.55 3.35 -4.31
N LEU A 152 3.53 4.52 -4.96
CA LEU A 152 2.41 5.02 -5.74
C LEU A 152 2.75 4.90 -7.22
N LEU A 153 1.89 4.22 -7.98
CA LEU A 153 2.04 4.01 -9.41
C LEU A 153 0.86 4.61 -10.18
N ALA A 154 1.14 5.10 -11.37
CA ALA A 154 0.12 5.56 -12.31
C ALA A 154 0.42 5.03 -13.71
N THR A 155 -0.61 4.76 -14.51
CA THR A 155 -0.42 4.20 -15.85
C THR A 155 -0.13 5.24 -16.93
N SER A 156 -0.22 6.52 -16.59
CA SER A 156 0.20 7.63 -17.46
C SER A 156 0.56 8.87 -16.63
N PRO A 157 1.29 9.85 -17.22
CA PRO A 157 1.58 11.12 -16.57
C PRO A 157 0.31 11.90 -16.17
N GLU A 158 -0.74 11.87 -16.99
CA GLU A 158 -2.01 12.55 -16.71
C GLU A 158 -2.72 11.94 -15.50
N VAL A 159 -2.70 10.61 -15.39
CA VAL A 159 -3.24 9.91 -14.21
C VAL A 159 -2.41 10.22 -12.96
N ALA A 160 -1.08 10.31 -13.10
CA ALA A 160 -0.19 10.67 -11.99
C ALA A 160 -0.49 12.06 -11.44
N VAL A 161 -0.64 13.06 -12.34
CA VAL A 161 -0.99 14.43 -11.94
C VAL A 161 -2.35 14.48 -11.24
N ALA A 162 -3.38 13.88 -11.85
CA ALA A 162 -4.73 13.85 -11.28
C ALA A 162 -4.78 13.11 -9.92
N ALA A 163 -3.99 12.04 -9.78
CA ALA A 163 -3.90 11.30 -8.53
C ALA A 163 -3.18 12.10 -7.44
N ALA A 164 -2.09 12.82 -7.78
CA ALA A 164 -1.33 13.64 -6.84
C ALA A 164 -2.14 14.82 -6.27
N GLU A 165 -3.09 15.38 -7.01
CA GLU A 165 -4.02 16.40 -6.51
C GLU A 165 -4.90 15.90 -5.36
N ARG A 166 -5.25 14.62 -5.36
CA ARG A 166 -6.15 14.01 -4.36
C ARG A 166 -5.40 13.26 -3.28
N LEU A 167 -4.33 12.60 -3.64
CA LEU A 167 -3.48 11.76 -2.81
C LEU A 167 -2.03 12.22 -3.04
N PRO A 168 -1.56 13.27 -2.34
CA PRO A 168 -0.21 13.82 -2.52
C PRO A 168 0.88 12.77 -2.33
N GLY A 169 1.86 12.75 -3.22
CA GLY A 169 3.00 11.82 -3.18
C GLY A 169 3.74 11.75 -4.50
N GLU A 170 4.84 11.03 -4.52
CA GLU A 170 5.63 10.78 -5.72
C GLU A 170 5.08 9.57 -6.47
N TYR A 171 4.68 9.78 -7.71
CA TYR A 171 4.12 8.75 -8.58
C TYR A 171 5.13 8.28 -9.60
N ARG A 172 5.42 6.97 -9.59
CA ARG A 172 6.15 6.34 -10.69
C ARG A 172 5.16 6.01 -11.81
N VAL A 173 5.43 6.49 -13.01
CA VAL A 173 4.64 6.13 -14.19
C VAL A 173 5.10 4.77 -14.69
N VAL A 174 4.15 3.83 -14.80
CA VAL A 174 4.36 2.47 -15.29
C VAL A 174 3.29 2.21 -16.36
N PHE A 175 3.70 2.17 -17.62
CA PHE A 175 2.77 2.00 -18.72
C PHE A 175 2.08 0.63 -18.71
N PRO A 176 0.81 0.52 -19.15
CA PRO A 176 0.11 -0.76 -19.19
C PRO A 176 0.79 -1.73 -20.16
N GLY A 177 0.74 -3.02 -19.82
CA GLY A 177 1.23 -4.09 -20.67
C GLY A 177 0.21 -4.55 -21.71
N VAL A 178 0.69 -5.07 -22.82
CA VAL A 178 -0.11 -5.72 -23.85
C VAL A 178 0.37 -7.16 -24.10
N ASP A 179 -0.56 -8.02 -24.47
CA ASP A 179 -0.28 -9.39 -24.88
C ASP A 179 -0.01 -9.42 -26.40
N VAL A 180 1.26 -9.46 -26.78
CA VAL A 180 1.69 -9.39 -28.18
C VAL A 180 1.47 -10.69 -28.95
N GLU A 181 1.21 -11.79 -28.26
CA GLU A 181 0.82 -13.07 -28.87
C GLU A 181 -0.67 -13.08 -29.23
N LEU A 182 -1.50 -12.49 -28.38
CA LEU A 182 -2.93 -12.35 -28.62
C LEU A 182 -3.21 -11.27 -29.67
N PHE A 183 -2.55 -10.11 -29.56
CA PHE A 183 -2.65 -8.99 -30.49
C PHE A 183 -1.44 -9.02 -31.42
N HIS A 184 -1.60 -9.59 -32.61
CA HIS A 184 -0.54 -9.74 -33.60
C HIS A 184 -1.00 -9.28 -34.98
N PRO A 185 -0.07 -8.89 -35.89
CA PRO A 185 -0.41 -8.56 -37.25
C PRO A 185 -1.04 -9.76 -37.99
N GLY A 186 -2.32 -9.64 -38.33
CA GLY A 186 -3.02 -10.56 -39.21
C GLY A 186 -3.09 -10.05 -40.65
N GLN A 187 -3.81 -10.76 -41.53
CA GLN A 187 -4.09 -10.30 -42.86
C GLN A 187 -4.97 -9.04 -42.81
N LYS A 188 -4.40 -7.88 -43.15
CA LYS A 188 -5.08 -6.60 -43.06
C LYS A 188 -6.16 -6.47 -44.14
N ARG A 189 -7.35 -6.08 -43.71
CA ARG A 189 -8.49 -5.74 -44.57
C ARG A 189 -8.63 -4.22 -44.65
N LYS A 190 -9.32 -3.68 -45.68
CA LYS A 190 -9.70 -2.27 -45.76
C LYS A 190 -10.76 -1.93 -44.71
N ARG A 191 -10.36 -2.07 -43.43
CA ARG A 191 -11.21 -1.96 -42.25
C ARG A 191 -10.66 -0.91 -41.28
N ILE A 192 -11.53 0.03 -40.92
CA ILE A 192 -11.31 1.03 -39.87
C ILE A 192 -12.01 0.54 -38.63
N VAL A 193 -11.31 0.46 -37.49
CA VAL A 193 -11.92 0.23 -36.18
C VAL A 193 -11.84 1.52 -35.37
N LEU A 194 -12.98 2.03 -34.92
CA LEU A 194 -13.09 3.24 -34.13
C LEU A 194 -13.69 2.90 -32.75
N GLU A 195 -12.97 3.26 -31.68
CA GLU A 195 -13.49 3.06 -30.32
C GLU A 195 -14.64 4.04 -30.05
N TRP A 196 -15.84 3.49 -29.89
CA TRP A 196 -17.05 4.28 -29.65
C TRP A 196 -17.22 4.67 -28.18
N ARG A 197 -17.31 5.97 -27.92
CA ARG A 197 -17.73 6.57 -26.65
C ARG A 197 -18.78 7.65 -26.88
N PRO A 198 -19.88 7.75 -26.08
CA PRO A 198 -20.97 8.69 -26.30
C PRO A 198 -20.53 10.17 -26.36
N ALA A 199 -19.52 10.54 -25.59
CA ALA A 199 -18.99 11.92 -25.56
C ALA A 199 -18.26 12.31 -26.84
N GLN A 200 -17.92 11.35 -27.73
CA GLN A 200 -17.09 11.58 -28.92
C GLN A 200 -17.85 11.51 -30.23
N ARG A 201 -19.13 11.91 -30.21
CA ARG A 201 -19.94 12.00 -31.39
C ARG A 201 -19.33 12.88 -32.52
N PRO A 202 -18.64 14.01 -32.24
CA PRO A 202 -17.97 14.79 -33.29
C PRO A 202 -16.90 14.02 -34.05
N LEU A 203 -16.05 13.24 -33.32
CA LEU A 203 -15.03 12.39 -33.91
C LEU A 203 -15.64 11.34 -34.85
N VAL A 204 -16.69 10.63 -34.40
CA VAL A 204 -17.39 9.65 -35.23
C VAL A 204 -17.99 10.31 -36.50
N ARG A 205 -18.55 11.50 -36.37
CA ARG A 205 -19.10 12.24 -37.54
C ARG A 205 -18.02 12.61 -38.55
N SER A 206 -16.81 12.99 -38.08
CA SER A 206 -15.72 13.33 -39.01
C SER A 206 -15.28 12.08 -39.79
N VAL A 207 -15.09 10.94 -39.13
CA VAL A 207 -14.73 9.68 -39.81
C VAL A 207 -15.84 9.20 -40.75
N LEU A 208 -17.11 9.31 -40.35
CA LEU A 208 -18.24 8.95 -41.22
C LEU A 208 -18.35 9.85 -42.47
N ARG A 209 -17.88 11.10 -42.38
CA ARG A 209 -17.84 12.01 -43.56
C ARG A 209 -16.85 11.49 -44.58
N GLU A 210 -15.62 11.19 -44.15
CA GLU A 210 -14.56 10.69 -45.05
C GLU A 210 -14.90 9.30 -45.61
N LEU A 211 -15.55 8.47 -44.82
CA LEU A 211 -15.95 7.13 -45.27
C LEU A 211 -16.87 7.16 -46.52
N ARG A 212 -17.54 8.27 -46.81
CA ARG A 212 -18.36 8.39 -48.01
C ARG A 212 -17.52 8.30 -49.29
N GLU A 213 -16.33 8.90 -49.24
CA GLU A 213 -15.39 8.92 -50.38
C GLU A 213 -14.56 7.63 -50.44
N LEU A 214 -14.41 6.94 -49.33
CA LEU A 214 -13.65 5.70 -49.20
C LEU A 214 -14.54 4.45 -49.45
N SER A 215 -14.97 4.26 -50.71
CA SER A 215 -16.01 3.29 -51.11
C SER A 215 -15.69 1.83 -50.73
N GLU A 216 -14.42 1.44 -50.74
CA GLU A 216 -13.96 0.05 -50.44
C GLU A 216 -13.70 -0.21 -48.96
N TRP A 217 -13.90 0.79 -48.09
CA TRP A 217 -13.58 0.68 -46.68
C TRP A 217 -14.82 0.36 -45.82
N GLU A 218 -14.63 -0.51 -44.84
CA GLU A 218 -15.61 -0.79 -43.79
C GLU A 218 -15.23 -0.04 -42.50
N LEU A 219 -16.23 0.35 -41.71
CA LEU A 219 -16.05 0.93 -40.38
C LEU A 219 -16.71 0.06 -39.31
N ILE A 220 -15.92 -0.32 -38.32
CA ILE A 220 -16.42 -0.96 -37.10
C ILE A 220 -16.39 0.06 -35.97
N LEU A 221 -17.56 0.39 -35.42
CA LEU A 221 -17.69 1.15 -34.20
C LEU A 221 -17.58 0.18 -33.01
N LEU A 222 -16.41 0.14 -32.40
CA LEU A 222 -16.07 -0.80 -31.32
C LEU A 222 -16.58 -0.29 -29.97
N ARG A 223 -17.44 -1.08 -29.33
CA ARG A 223 -17.93 -0.82 -27.98
C ARG A 223 -17.18 -1.69 -26.99
N THR A 224 -16.36 -1.07 -26.16
CA THR A 224 -15.61 -1.74 -25.08
C THR A 224 -16.40 -1.78 -23.76
N LYS A 225 -17.32 -0.80 -23.56
CA LYS A 225 -18.17 -0.69 -22.37
C LYS A 225 -19.65 -1.03 -22.69
N PRO A 226 -20.33 -1.81 -21.82
CA PRO A 226 -21.70 -2.30 -22.12
C PRO A 226 -22.77 -1.22 -22.29
N LEU A 227 -22.57 -0.05 -21.68
CA LEU A 227 -23.56 1.04 -21.61
C LEU A 227 -23.18 2.26 -22.48
N SER A 228 -22.36 2.06 -23.48
CA SER A 228 -21.85 3.16 -24.33
C SER A 228 -22.88 3.74 -25.35
N GLY A 229 -24.16 3.51 -25.19
CA GLY A 229 -25.19 4.02 -26.09
C GLY A 229 -25.15 3.39 -27.50
N ARG A 230 -25.95 3.92 -28.43
CA ARG A 230 -25.89 3.56 -29.86
C ARG A 230 -25.45 4.78 -30.66
N PRO A 231 -24.46 4.64 -31.55
CA PRO A 231 -24.10 5.70 -32.47
C PRO A 231 -25.20 5.86 -33.54
N THR A 232 -25.35 7.07 -34.08
CA THR A 232 -26.22 7.33 -35.24
C THR A 232 -25.44 7.06 -36.52
N ILE A 233 -25.89 6.10 -37.30
CA ILE A 233 -25.29 5.71 -38.57
C ILE A 233 -26.20 6.23 -39.71
N PRO A 234 -25.65 7.01 -40.67
CA PRO A 234 -26.40 7.44 -41.85
C PRO A 234 -26.88 6.24 -42.67
N ARG A 235 -28.10 6.31 -43.21
CA ARG A 235 -28.66 5.21 -44.03
C ARG A 235 -27.78 4.88 -45.23
N THR A 236 -27.13 5.87 -45.84
CA THR A 236 -26.21 5.71 -46.99
C THR A 236 -24.93 4.93 -46.65
N LEU A 237 -24.63 4.72 -45.41
CA LEU A 237 -23.44 4.00 -44.94
C LEU A 237 -23.79 2.70 -44.16
N ALA A 238 -25.08 2.33 -44.10
CA ALA A 238 -25.56 1.23 -43.27
C ALA A 238 -24.90 -0.11 -43.63
N ASP A 239 -24.59 -0.33 -44.90
CA ASP A 239 -23.99 -1.58 -45.40
C ASP A 239 -22.50 -1.69 -45.08
N ARG A 240 -21.83 -0.56 -44.80
CA ARG A 240 -20.38 -0.49 -44.57
C ARG A 240 -20.01 -0.14 -43.12
N VAL A 241 -20.98 0.18 -42.28
CA VAL A 241 -20.75 0.55 -40.88
C VAL A 241 -21.45 -0.45 -39.96
N SER A 242 -20.68 -1.12 -39.12
CA SER A 242 -21.22 -2.03 -38.12
C SER A 242 -20.83 -1.62 -36.71
N VAL A 243 -21.69 -1.98 -35.73
CA VAL A 243 -21.40 -1.80 -34.30
C VAL A 243 -21.08 -3.16 -33.69
N ARG A 244 -19.89 -3.29 -33.15
CA ARG A 244 -19.42 -4.51 -32.49
C ARG A 244 -19.15 -4.26 -31.03
N THR A 245 -19.54 -5.18 -30.18
CA THR A 245 -19.23 -5.14 -28.75
C THR A 245 -18.19 -6.21 -28.45
N ALA A 246 -16.99 -5.77 -28.05
CA ALA A 246 -15.91 -6.65 -27.62
C ALA A 246 -15.47 -6.25 -26.21
N ARG A 247 -15.82 -7.07 -25.22
CA ARG A 247 -15.62 -6.80 -23.80
C ARG A 247 -14.31 -7.38 -23.27
N ASP A 248 -13.82 -8.46 -23.85
CA ASP A 248 -12.59 -9.14 -23.50
C ASP A 248 -11.53 -9.01 -24.59
N GLY A 249 -10.29 -9.34 -24.25
CA GLY A 249 -9.14 -9.25 -25.14
C GLY A 249 -9.28 -10.09 -26.39
N VAL A 250 -9.83 -11.31 -26.28
CA VAL A 250 -9.98 -12.23 -27.42
C VAL A 250 -10.93 -11.65 -28.46
N ALA A 251 -12.09 -11.13 -28.01
CA ALA A 251 -13.05 -10.49 -28.92
C ALA A 251 -12.48 -9.20 -29.58
N ARG A 252 -11.62 -8.45 -28.87
CA ARG A 252 -10.95 -7.28 -29.45
C ARG A 252 -9.86 -7.68 -30.43
N ALA A 253 -9.07 -8.70 -30.12
CA ALA A 253 -8.02 -9.20 -31.00
C ALA A 253 -8.58 -9.68 -32.36
N ALA A 254 -9.72 -10.37 -32.36
CA ALA A 254 -10.42 -10.80 -33.58
C ALA A 254 -10.78 -9.63 -34.52
N LEU A 255 -10.93 -8.42 -33.98
CA LEU A 255 -11.24 -7.22 -34.77
C LEU A 255 -9.97 -6.46 -35.15
N LEU A 256 -9.06 -6.27 -34.19
CA LEU A 256 -7.88 -5.41 -34.35
C LEU A 256 -6.77 -6.07 -35.19
N ASN A 257 -6.60 -7.39 -35.10
CA ASN A 257 -5.58 -8.10 -35.87
C ASN A 257 -5.80 -7.98 -37.39
N GLU A 258 -7.04 -7.89 -37.83
CA GLU A 258 -7.40 -7.71 -39.23
C GLU A 258 -7.62 -6.23 -39.64
N ALA A 259 -7.71 -5.30 -38.68
CA ALA A 259 -7.93 -3.89 -38.96
C ALA A 259 -6.69 -3.24 -39.58
N ALA A 260 -6.87 -2.43 -40.63
CA ALA A 260 -5.79 -1.66 -41.23
C ALA A 260 -5.58 -0.30 -40.52
N ILE A 261 -6.67 0.30 -40.01
CA ILE A 261 -6.64 1.60 -39.33
C ILE A 261 -7.42 1.50 -38.02
N PHE A 262 -6.87 2.07 -36.96
CA PHE A 262 -7.55 2.27 -35.67
C PHE A 262 -7.69 3.75 -35.36
N VAL A 263 -8.87 4.17 -34.91
CA VAL A 263 -9.14 5.52 -34.44
C VAL A 263 -9.43 5.47 -32.95
N PRO A 264 -8.52 5.99 -32.10
CA PRO A 264 -8.70 5.97 -30.66
C PRO A 264 -9.76 6.97 -30.20
N ALA A 265 -10.31 6.75 -29.04
CA ALA A 265 -11.31 7.62 -28.47
C ALA A 265 -10.73 8.84 -27.76
N ILE A 266 -9.45 8.86 -27.44
CA ILE A 266 -8.73 9.93 -26.70
C ILE A 266 -7.34 10.11 -27.27
N ASP A 267 -6.72 11.24 -26.98
CA ASP A 267 -5.31 11.48 -27.29
C ASP A 267 -4.41 10.50 -26.50
N GLY A 268 -3.36 10.04 -27.15
CA GLY A 268 -2.35 9.17 -26.55
C GLY A 268 -2.63 7.68 -26.68
N LEU A 269 -1.77 6.87 -26.06
CA LEU A 269 -1.87 5.43 -26.03
C LEU A 269 -2.67 4.99 -24.80
N ASP A 270 -3.98 4.85 -24.98
CA ASP A 270 -4.78 4.08 -24.04
C ASP A 270 -4.65 2.58 -24.34
N ARG A 271 -5.28 1.74 -23.53
CA ARG A 271 -5.17 0.31 -23.64
C ARG A 271 -5.59 -0.24 -25.01
N VAL A 272 -6.71 0.23 -25.57
CA VAL A 272 -7.21 -0.29 -26.87
C VAL A 272 -6.31 0.18 -28.01
N ALA A 273 -5.75 1.39 -27.91
CA ALA A 273 -4.76 1.89 -28.85
C ALA A 273 -3.46 1.08 -28.78
N LEU A 274 -3.03 0.67 -27.57
CA LEU A 274 -1.86 -0.21 -27.39
C LEU A 274 -2.12 -1.62 -27.98
N GLU A 275 -3.33 -2.16 -27.80
CA GLU A 275 -3.76 -3.42 -28.42
C GLU A 275 -3.78 -3.33 -29.96
N ALA A 276 -4.25 -2.20 -30.51
CA ALA A 276 -4.22 -1.93 -31.95
C ALA A 276 -2.77 -1.75 -32.47
N ALA A 277 -1.92 -1.09 -31.70
CA ALA A 277 -0.50 -0.98 -32.00
C ALA A 277 0.18 -2.36 -32.03
N ALA A 278 -0.10 -3.22 -31.05
CA ALA A 278 0.41 -4.59 -31.01
C ALA A 278 -0.07 -5.44 -32.19
N ALA A 279 -1.30 -5.20 -32.65
CA ALA A 279 -1.83 -5.80 -33.88
C ALA A 279 -1.19 -5.25 -35.16
N GLY A 280 -0.24 -4.31 -35.09
CA GLY A 280 0.39 -3.70 -36.27
C GLY A 280 -0.57 -2.82 -37.08
N THR A 281 -1.54 -2.19 -36.43
CA THR A 281 -2.56 -1.35 -37.05
C THR A 281 -2.07 0.10 -37.06
N ALA A 282 -2.27 0.83 -38.16
CA ALA A 282 -1.98 2.27 -38.22
C ALA A 282 -3.00 3.02 -37.34
N ILE A 283 -2.52 3.99 -36.56
CA ILE A 283 -3.36 4.69 -35.59
C ILE A 283 -3.61 6.13 -36.05
N ALA A 284 -4.86 6.45 -36.36
CA ALA A 284 -5.29 7.79 -36.71
C ALA A 284 -5.51 8.66 -35.47
N ALA A 285 -4.42 9.10 -34.84
CA ALA A 285 -4.40 9.91 -33.63
C ALA A 285 -3.55 11.16 -33.81
N PRO A 286 -4.02 12.17 -34.57
CA PRO A 286 -3.28 13.40 -34.73
C PRO A 286 -3.18 14.16 -33.41
N PRO A 287 -2.12 14.98 -33.22
CA PRO A 287 -2.01 15.84 -32.04
C PRO A 287 -3.27 16.72 -31.88
N GLY A 288 -3.73 16.86 -30.64
CA GLY A 288 -4.93 17.68 -30.36
C GLY A 288 -6.26 16.98 -30.62
N LEU A 289 -6.30 15.68 -30.87
CA LEU A 289 -7.53 14.92 -31.17
C LEU A 289 -8.67 15.17 -30.16
N ARG A 290 -8.35 15.38 -28.89
CA ARG A 290 -9.33 15.65 -27.83
C ARG A 290 -10.00 17.03 -28.01
N SER A 291 -9.25 18.04 -28.37
CA SER A 291 -9.74 19.42 -28.58
C SER A 291 -10.32 19.64 -29.97
N GLN A 292 -9.82 18.89 -30.96
CA GLN A 292 -10.20 19.01 -32.39
C GLN A 292 -10.55 17.61 -32.95
N PRO A 293 -11.69 17.04 -32.57
CA PRO A 293 -12.07 15.68 -32.95
C PRO A 293 -12.31 15.49 -34.45
N GLU A 294 -12.53 16.58 -35.18
CA GLU A 294 -12.66 16.59 -36.65
C GLU A 294 -11.37 16.19 -37.37
N LEU A 295 -10.21 16.37 -36.77
CA LEU A 295 -8.93 15.92 -37.32
C LEU A 295 -8.84 14.40 -37.51
N ALA A 296 -9.64 13.63 -36.78
CA ALA A 296 -9.67 12.18 -36.91
C ALA A 296 -10.12 11.73 -38.29
N GLY A 297 -11.07 12.42 -38.91
CA GLY A 297 -11.51 12.15 -40.28
C GLY A 297 -10.37 12.30 -41.29
N ALA A 298 -9.73 13.47 -41.34
CA ALA A 298 -8.61 13.73 -42.25
C ALA A 298 -7.42 12.78 -42.04
N ALA A 299 -7.07 12.45 -40.77
CA ALA A 299 -6.02 11.48 -40.47
C ALA A 299 -6.39 10.08 -40.95
N THR A 300 -7.67 9.68 -40.83
CA THR A 300 -8.17 8.39 -41.31
C THR A 300 -8.13 8.31 -42.83
N ALA A 301 -8.58 9.38 -43.55
CA ALA A 301 -8.55 9.45 -45.01
C ALA A 301 -7.11 9.35 -45.53
N ARG A 302 -6.17 10.11 -44.98
CA ARG A 302 -4.75 10.06 -45.33
C ARG A 302 -4.16 8.64 -45.21
N LEU A 303 -4.47 7.95 -44.12
CA LEU A 303 -4.00 6.57 -43.90
C LEU A 303 -4.73 5.58 -44.84
N ALA A 304 -5.97 5.84 -45.24
CA ALA A 304 -6.71 4.99 -46.15
C ALA A 304 -6.19 5.08 -47.59
N GLU A 305 -5.79 6.29 -48.03
CA GLU A 305 -5.29 6.58 -49.36
C GLU A 305 -3.84 6.18 -49.56
N ASP A 306 -2.97 6.40 -48.53
CA ASP A 306 -1.53 6.08 -48.60
C ASP A 306 -1.23 4.73 -47.94
N GLY A 307 -1.13 3.68 -48.78
CA GLY A 307 -0.80 2.33 -48.31
C GLY A 307 0.61 2.23 -47.70
N GLY A 308 1.59 2.94 -48.25
CA GLY A 308 2.96 2.92 -47.76
C GLY A 308 3.11 3.61 -46.40
N LEU A 309 2.41 4.73 -46.19
CA LEU A 309 2.33 5.39 -44.89
C LEU A 309 1.67 4.48 -43.87
N ARG A 310 0.55 3.89 -44.19
CA ARG A 310 -0.23 3.00 -43.33
C ARG A 310 0.62 1.80 -42.84
N GLU A 311 1.39 1.18 -43.77
CA GLU A 311 2.26 0.07 -43.42
C GLU A 311 3.44 0.48 -42.53
N ARG A 312 4.06 1.64 -42.80
CA ARG A 312 5.12 2.19 -41.93
C ARG A 312 4.61 2.44 -40.52
N GLU A 313 3.50 3.18 -40.40
CA GLU A 313 2.84 3.46 -39.12
C GLU A 313 2.50 2.16 -38.36
N GLY A 314 1.95 1.16 -39.06
CA GLY A 314 1.63 -0.13 -38.46
C GLY A 314 2.87 -0.86 -37.93
N ARG A 315 3.99 -0.87 -38.65
CA ARG A 315 5.26 -1.45 -38.20
C ARG A 315 5.84 -0.70 -36.98
N GLU A 316 5.86 0.63 -37.05
CA GLU A 316 6.36 1.46 -35.94
C GLU A 316 5.52 1.29 -34.68
N ASN A 317 4.21 1.23 -34.81
CA ASN A 317 3.29 0.98 -33.72
C ASN A 317 3.52 -0.40 -33.09
N ARG A 318 3.71 -1.44 -33.92
CA ARG A 318 4.06 -2.79 -33.43
C ARG A 318 5.38 -2.80 -32.65
N GLN A 319 6.44 -2.21 -33.17
CA GLN A 319 7.72 -2.10 -32.49
C GLN A 319 7.61 -1.34 -31.16
N ARG A 320 6.74 -0.34 -31.10
CA ARG A 320 6.47 0.42 -29.86
C ARG A 320 5.73 -0.44 -28.85
N ALA A 321 4.73 -1.21 -29.27
CA ALA A 321 3.97 -2.11 -28.42
C ALA A 321 4.81 -3.28 -27.88
N GLU A 322 5.77 -3.80 -28.66
CA GLU A 322 6.69 -4.85 -28.23
C GLU A 322 7.61 -4.44 -27.07
N ARG A 323 7.75 -3.13 -26.83
CA ARG A 323 8.45 -2.58 -25.66
C ARG A 323 7.55 -2.41 -24.43
N GLN A 324 6.24 -2.61 -24.59
CA GLN A 324 5.22 -2.42 -23.54
C GLN A 324 4.43 -3.72 -23.33
N THR A 325 5.11 -4.84 -23.17
CA THR A 325 4.48 -6.14 -22.94
C THR A 325 4.17 -6.37 -21.45
N PHE A 326 3.30 -7.34 -21.15
CA PHE A 326 3.13 -7.80 -19.77
C PHE A 326 4.41 -8.37 -19.17
N VAL A 327 5.28 -8.96 -19.97
CA VAL A 327 6.61 -9.42 -19.53
C VAL A 327 7.45 -8.25 -19.02
N GLN A 328 7.51 -7.14 -19.78
CA GLN A 328 8.25 -5.95 -19.36
C GLN A 328 7.62 -5.31 -18.12
N LEU A 329 6.29 -5.19 -18.10
CA LEU A 329 5.53 -4.69 -16.96
C LEU A 329 5.84 -5.50 -15.68
N ALA A 330 5.86 -6.83 -15.78
CA ALA A 330 6.15 -7.69 -14.64
C ALA A 330 7.60 -7.55 -14.15
N ARG A 331 8.57 -7.36 -15.05
CA ARG A 331 9.98 -7.08 -14.67
C ARG A 331 10.10 -5.76 -13.90
N GLU A 332 9.41 -4.70 -14.34
CA GLU A 332 9.40 -3.41 -13.64
C GLU A 332 8.77 -3.49 -12.26
N HIS A 333 7.73 -4.33 -12.12
CA HIS A 333 7.11 -4.60 -10.82
C HIS A 333 7.97 -5.49 -9.93
N ASP A 334 8.63 -6.52 -10.48
CA ASP A 334 9.57 -7.37 -9.73
C ASP A 334 10.72 -6.53 -9.14
N GLU A 335 11.33 -5.67 -9.96
CA GLU A 335 12.37 -4.75 -9.50
C GLU A 335 11.89 -3.86 -8.36
N LEU A 336 10.71 -3.25 -8.52
CA LEU A 336 10.10 -2.43 -7.48
C LEU A 336 9.82 -3.23 -6.20
N TYR A 337 9.20 -4.40 -6.32
CA TYR A 337 8.86 -5.23 -5.18
C TYR A 337 10.10 -5.70 -4.42
N ARG A 338 11.15 -6.11 -5.12
CA ARG A 338 12.43 -6.49 -4.49
C ARG A 338 13.10 -5.30 -3.81
N LYS A 339 13.04 -4.10 -4.42
CA LYS A 339 13.55 -2.88 -3.80
C LYS A 339 12.79 -2.56 -2.50
N LEU A 340 11.46 -2.69 -2.51
CA LEU A 340 10.64 -2.50 -1.31
C LEU A 340 10.92 -3.58 -0.26
N ALA A 341 11.04 -4.85 -0.66
CA ALA A 341 11.29 -5.96 0.24
C ALA A 341 12.61 -5.83 1.01
N LYS A 342 13.63 -5.18 0.43
CA LYS A 342 14.90 -4.89 1.12
C LYS A 342 14.74 -3.97 2.34
N ARG A 343 13.62 -3.24 2.46
CA ARG A 343 13.31 -2.41 3.64
C ARG A 343 12.85 -3.22 4.85
N ARG A 344 12.56 -4.51 4.65
CA ARG A 344 12.15 -5.41 5.75
C ARG A 344 13.39 -6.03 6.37
N ARG A 345 13.49 -5.96 7.69
CA ARG A 345 14.57 -6.66 8.41
C ARG A 345 14.43 -8.17 8.27
N SER A 346 15.55 -8.87 8.28
CA SER A 346 15.56 -10.33 8.35
C SER A 346 15.05 -10.77 9.72
N ILE A 347 14.11 -11.70 9.76
CA ILE A 347 13.67 -12.32 11.02
C ILE A 347 14.57 -13.51 11.29
N GLY A 348 15.33 -13.45 12.38
CA GLY A 348 15.99 -14.63 12.96
C GLY A 348 14.93 -15.55 13.59
N HIS A 349 14.96 -16.83 13.27
CA HIS A 349 14.02 -17.80 13.83
C HIS A 349 14.59 -18.58 15.04
N ALA A 350 15.85 -18.35 15.39
CA ALA A 350 16.49 -19.01 16.53
C ALA A 350 16.22 -18.22 17.82
N ASP A 351 15.90 -18.93 18.91
CA ASP A 351 15.94 -18.40 20.27
C ASP A 351 17.29 -18.76 20.89
N PRO A 352 18.29 -17.87 20.79
CA PRO A 352 19.64 -18.18 21.32
C PRO A 352 19.65 -18.26 22.85
N LEU A 353 18.60 -17.78 23.52
CA LEU A 353 18.43 -17.78 24.97
C LEU A 353 17.39 -18.79 25.44
N ALA A 354 17.09 -19.82 24.66
CA ALA A 354 16.04 -20.81 24.95
C ALA A 354 16.17 -21.49 26.34
N GLY A 355 17.38 -21.56 26.88
CA GLY A 355 17.65 -22.13 28.23
C GLY A 355 17.47 -21.16 29.41
N ARG A 356 17.28 -19.86 29.15
CA ARG A 356 17.10 -18.82 30.17
C ARG A 356 15.67 -18.80 30.71
N GLU A 357 15.50 -18.29 31.91
CA GLU A 357 14.19 -18.05 32.50
C GLU A 357 13.41 -16.97 31.76
N TRP A 358 12.09 -16.96 31.94
CA TRP A 358 11.23 -15.91 31.42
C TRP A 358 11.04 -14.86 32.52
N ILE A 359 11.35 -13.61 32.18
CA ILE A 359 11.12 -12.45 33.02
C ILE A 359 10.08 -11.51 32.39
N VAL A 360 9.54 -10.61 33.21
CA VAL A 360 8.70 -9.49 32.75
C VAL A 360 9.54 -8.23 32.78
N CYS A 361 9.56 -7.50 31.65
CA CYS A 361 10.34 -6.29 31.46
C CYS A 361 9.45 -5.14 31.01
N ASP A 362 9.53 -4.00 31.70
CA ASP A 362 8.85 -2.75 31.32
C ASP A 362 9.89 -1.75 30.80
N LEU A 363 9.76 -1.33 29.53
CA LEU A 363 10.79 -0.56 28.82
C LEU A 363 10.55 0.95 28.82
N HIS A 364 9.51 1.45 29.48
CA HIS A 364 9.18 2.86 29.45
C HIS A 364 8.49 3.29 30.75
N MET A 365 9.22 3.99 31.61
CA MET A 365 8.69 4.52 32.88
C MET A 365 9.51 5.71 33.38
N HIS A 366 8.88 6.51 34.25
CA HIS A 366 9.41 7.78 34.74
C HIS A 366 9.53 7.84 36.25
N THR A 367 10.45 8.68 36.73
CA THR A 367 10.71 8.94 38.16
C THR A 367 10.52 10.44 38.48
N SER A 368 10.78 10.82 39.74
CA SER A 368 10.78 12.22 40.20
C SER A 368 11.84 13.11 39.51
N TRP A 369 12.74 12.53 38.72
CA TRP A 369 13.64 13.26 37.85
C TRP A 369 12.93 13.85 36.62
N SER A 370 11.83 13.27 36.20
CA SER A 370 10.95 13.86 35.18
C SER A 370 10.08 14.95 35.77
N HIS A 371 9.94 16.07 35.08
CA HIS A 371 9.20 17.25 35.54
C HIS A 371 7.70 16.99 35.82
N ASP A 372 7.16 15.86 35.41
CA ASP A 372 5.73 15.52 35.45
C ASP A 372 5.45 14.19 36.20
N CYS A 373 6.46 13.62 36.86
CA CYS A 373 6.35 12.42 37.67
C CYS A 373 6.84 12.67 39.11
N ALA A 374 6.23 12.03 40.09
CA ALA A 374 6.53 12.22 41.52
C ALA A 374 6.95 10.89 42.20
N ILE A 375 7.33 9.88 41.43
CA ILE A 375 7.75 8.58 41.97
C ILE A 375 9.25 8.63 42.25
N GLU A 376 9.60 8.52 43.54
CA GLU A 376 11.02 8.39 43.92
C GLU A 376 11.61 7.07 43.42
N VAL A 377 12.90 7.09 42.99
CA VAL A 377 13.58 5.90 42.43
C VAL A 377 13.50 4.69 43.37
N PRO A 378 13.79 4.79 44.68
CA PRO A 378 13.69 3.62 45.57
C PRO A 378 12.27 3.04 45.72
N GLU A 379 11.25 3.93 45.67
CA GLU A 379 9.86 3.52 45.70
C GLU A 379 9.47 2.78 44.43
N LEU A 380 9.90 3.27 43.26
CA LEU A 380 9.69 2.63 41.96
C LEU A 380 10.30 1.23 41.92
N LEU A 381 11.57 1.08 42.33
CA LEU A 381 12.26 -0.21 42.35
C LEU A 381 11.54 -1.23 43.24
N THR A 382 11.20 -0.86 44.47
CA THR A 382 10.47 -1.70 45.41
C THR A 382 9.09 -2.13 44.89
N HIS A 383 8.39 -1.18 44.22
CA HIS A 383 7.08 -1.48 43.66
C HIS A 383 7.19 -2.42 42.44
N ALA A 384 8.18 -2.20 41.54
CA ALA A 384 8.43 -3.07 40.40
C ALA A 384 8.78 -4.52 40.81
N GLU A 385 9.58 -4.69 41.85
CA GLU A 385 9.85 -6.03 42.45
C GLU A 385 8.56 -6.67 42.96
N THR A 386 7.71 -5.91 43.65
CA THR A 386 6.40 -6.40 44.18
C THR A 386 5.44 -6.82 43.07
N GLU A 387 5.44 -6.12 41.94
CA GLU A 387 4.65 -6.46 40.75
C GLU A 387 5.25 -7.64 39.96
N GLY A 388 6.40 -8.18 40.38
CA GLY A 388 7.07 -9.32 39.77
C GLY A 388 7.77 -9.02 38.45
N LEU A 389 8.25 -7.81 38.28
CA LEU A 389 9.13 -7.46 37.16
C LEU A 389 10.53 -8.05 37.43
N GLY A 390 11.22 -8.48 36.36
CA GLY A 390 12.62 -8.93 36.40
C GLY A 390 13.57 -7.88 35.85
N ALA A 391 13.06 -6.97 34.99
CA ALA A 391 13.84 -5.87 34.43
C ALA A 391 12.96 -4.64 34.21
N ILE A 392 13.58 -3.47 34.30
CA ILE A 392 12.93 -2.16 34.02
C ILE A 392 13.88 -1.20 33.31
N ALA A 393 13.35 -0.35 32.45
CA ALA A 393 14.07 0.80 31.90
C ALA A 393 13.63 2.08 32.61
N ILE A 394 14.56 2.88 33.10
CA ILE A 394 14.32 4.23 33.60
C ILE A 394 14.55 5.19 32.46
N THR A 395 13.51 5.92 32.07
CA THR A 395 13.50 6.72 30.82
C THR A 395 12.95 8.12 31.07
N ASP A 396 13.53 8.82 32.06
CA ASP A 396 13.12 10.17 32.43
C ASP A 396 13.25 11.17 31.27
N HIS A 397 12.34 12.15 31.21
CA HIS A 397 12.31 13.15 30.16
C HIS A 397 13.53 14.06 30.18
N ASN A 398 14.41 13.94 29.19
CA ASN A 398 15.56 14.79 28.91
C ASN A 398 16.57 14.91 30.09
N VAL A 399 16.65 13.87 30.93
CA VAL A 399 17.58 13.79 32.05
C VAL A 399 17.96 12.33 32.30
N PHE A 400 19.23 12.11 32.65
CA PHE A 400 19.79 10.79 32.95
C PHE A 400 19.91 10.52 34.45
N GLY A 401 19.44 11.45 35.30
CA GLY A 401 19.61 11.39 36.74
C GLY A 401 18.95 10.19 37.41
N GLY A 402 17.69 9.89 37.08
CA GLY A 402 16.95 8.77 37.63
C GLY A 402 17.56 7.40 37.26
N ALA A 403 18.00 7.24 36.03
CA ALA A 403 18.73 6.04 35.61
C ALA A 403 20.03 5.84 36.40
N ARG A 404 20.80 6.90 36.62
CA ARG A 404 22.03 6.87 37.42
C ARG A 404 21.75 6.50 38.87
N GLU A 405 20.71 7.06 39.48
CA GLU A 405 20.30 6.76 40.85
C GLU A 405 19.87 5.28 40.98
N ALA A 406 19.07 4.79 40.01
CA ALA A 406 18.62 3.40 40.01
C ALA A 406 19.77 2.40 39.85
N LEU A 407 20.79 2.68 39.04
CA LEU A 407 22.00 1.87 38.89
C LEU A 407 22.83 1.80 40.19
N ALA A 408 22.79 2.84 41.03
CA ALA A 408 23.48 2.85 42.32
C ALA A 408 22.68 2.17 43.44
N ALA A 409 21.42 1.88 43.24
CA ALA A 409 20.56 1.26 44.22
C ALA A 409 20.77 -0.26 44.32
N THR A 410 20.46 -0.80 45.48
CA THR A 410 20.45 -2.29 45.67
C THR A 410 19.05 -2.78 45.31
N THR A 411 18.94 -3.62 44.28
CA THR A 411 17.69 -4.20 43.79
C THR A 411 17.93 -5.57 43.16
N SER A 412 16.91 -6.41 43.13
CA SER A 412 16.92 -7.68 42.40
C SER A 412 16.62 -7.51 40.91
N LEU A 413 16.20 -6.31 40.47
CA LEU A 413 15.85 -6.01 39.10
C LEU A 413 17.09 -5.78 38.23
N THR A 414 17.02 -6.22 36.98
CA THR A 414 17.93 -5.70 35.94
C THR A 414 17.47 -4.29 35.54
N VAL A 415 18.25 -3.27 35.89
CA VAL A 415 18.01 -1.90 35.55
C VAL A 415 18.65 -1.57 34.20
N ILE A 416 17.84 -1.17 33.23
CA ILE A 416 18.29 -0.64 31.93
C ILE A 416 18.36 0.89 32.04
N PRO A 417 19.56 1.49 32.01
CA PRO A 417 19.68 2.94 32.04
C PRO A 417 19.22 3.54 30.71
N GLY A 418 18.36 4.53 30.76
CA GLY A 418 17.83 5.19 29.58
C GLY A 418 17.42 6.63 29.82
N GLU A 419 16.96 7.27 28.77
CA GLU A 419 16.47 8.63 28.77
C GLU A 419 15.46 8.80 27.63
N GLU A 420 14.31 9.43 27.86
CA GLU A 420 13.39 9.86 26.82
C GLU A 420 13.72 11.26 26.34
N ILE A 421 14.34 11.34 25.18
CA ILE A 421 14.97 12.53 24.61
C ILE A 421 13.99 13.20 23.66
N LYS A 422 13.63 14.45 23.92
CA LYS A 422 12.83 15.25 23.00
C LYS A 422 13.70 15.77 21.85
N THR A 423 13.37 15.37 20.63
CA THR A 423 14.00 15.89 19.41
C THR A 423 13.48 17.31 19.06
N ASP A 424 13.92 17.89 17.97
CA ASP A 424 13.49 19.20 17.50
C ASP A 424 11.99 19.25 17.12
N GLU A 425 11.59 18.58 16.03
CA GLU A 425 10.20 18.60 15.52
C GLU A 425 9.58 17.20 15.36
N GLN A 426 10.38 16.12 15.49
CA GLN A 426 10.00 14.75 15.14
C GLN A 426 9.66 13.87 16.36
N GLY A 427 9.22 14.50 17.45
CA GLY A 427 8.79 13.79 18.66
C GLY A 427 9.92 13.42 19.60
N GLU A 428 9.80 12.23 20.21
CA GLU A 428 10.70 11.75 21.26
C GLU A 428 11.37 10.44 20.81
N VAL A 429 12.58 10.20 21.32
CA VAL A 429 13.33 8.94 21.15
C VAL A 429 13.87 8.54 22.52
N ILE A 430 13.69 7.29 22.90
CA ILE A 430 14.32 6.72 24.08
C ILE A 430 15.67 6.13 23.70
N GLY A 431 16.72 6.54 24.38
CA GLY A 431 17.97 5.81 24.39
C GLY A 431 17.95 4.78 25.53
N LEU A 432 18.22 3.51 25.24
CA LEU A 432 18.41 2.46 26.24
C LEU A 432 19.89 2.06 26.32
N PHE A 433 20.33 1.56 27.47
CA PHE A 433 21.74 1.22 27.76
C PHE A 433 22.69 2.41 27.61
N LEU A 434 22.21 3.61 27.91
CA LEU A 434 23.03 4.82 27.89
C LEU A 434 24.05 4.85 29.02
N THR A 435 25.16 5.55 28.79
CA THR A 435 26.21 5.81 29.78
C THR A 435 26.14 7.24 30.34
N GLY A 436 25.37 8.12 29.70
CA GLY A 436 25.22 9.53 30.11
C GLY A 436 24.09 10.21 29.36
N GLU A 437 23.77 11.42 29.81
CA GLU A 437 22.71 12.28 29.28
C GLU A 437 22.94 12.69 27.82
N ILE A 438 21.89 12.75 27.03
CA ILE A 438 21.89 13.24 25.64
C ILE A 438 21.13 14.58 25.59
N PRO A 439 21.67 15.63 24.96
CA PRO A 439 21.01 16.92 24.90
C PRO A 439 19.68 16.88 24.14
N ARG A 440 18.62 17.43 24.72
CA ARG A 440 17.34 17.62 24.05
C ARG A 440 17.40 18.61 22.90
N GLY A 441 16.44 18.49 21.94
CA GLY A 441 16.27 19.48 20.86
C GLY A 441 17.19 19.27 19.68
N MET A 442 17.89 18.14 19.61
CA MET A 442 18.69 17.74 18.46
C MET A 442 17.78 17.28 17.31
N PRO A 443 18.21 17.39 16.04
CA PRO A 443 17.55 16.72 14.92
C PRO A 443 17.38 15.22 15.17
N PHE A 444 16.29 14.65 14.68
CA PHE A 444 15.94 13.24 14.92
C PHE A 444 17.10 12.27 14.60
N GLY A 445 17.74 12.42 13.41
CA GLY A 445 18.87 11.58 13.02
C GLY A 445 20.09 11.75 13.91
N ASP A 446 20.37 12.99 14.34
CA ASP A 446 21.50 13.29 15.22
C ASP A 446 21.28 12.71 16.64
N THR A 447 20.01 12.68 17.10
CA THR A 447 19.65 12.02 18.36
C THR A 447 19.89 10.51 18.28
N LEU A 448 19.50 9.85 17.17
CA LEU A 448 19.79 8.42 16.96
C LEU A 448 21.30 8.15 16.95
N ALA A 449 22.08 9.00 16.25
CA ALA A 449 23.52 8.87 16.20
C ALA A 449 24.16 9.02 17.59
N ALA A 450 23.73 10.00 18.40
CA ALA A 450 24.24 10.22 19.74
C ALA A 450 23.93 9.04 20.70
N ILE A 451 22.78 8.36 20.52
CA ILE A 451 22.47 7.13 21.25
C ILE A 451 23.46 6.01 20.87
N HIS A 452 23.67 5.81 19.56
CA HIS A 452 24.59 4.77 19.08
C HIS A 452 26.06 5.06 19.40
N GLU A 453 26.47 6.32 19.49
CA GLU A 453 27.83 6.72 19.93
C GLU A 453 28.12 6.30 21.37
N GLN A 454 27.09 6.15 22.21
CA GLN A 454 27.20 5.60 23.55
C GLN A 454 27.06 4.06 23.60
N ASP A 455 27.05 3.38 22.47
CA ASP A 455 26.71 1.96 22.34
C ASP A 455 25.29 1.64 22.85
N GLY A 456 24.39 2.64 22.87
CA GLY A 456 23.00 2.54 23.28
C GLY A 456 22.10 1.97 22.17
N LEU A 457 20.84 1.72 22.52
CA LEU A 457 19.80 1.27 21.59
C LEU A 457 18.74 2.36 21.43
N ALA A 458 18.45 2.71 20.18
CA ALA A 458 17.40 3.65 19.84
C ALA A 458 16.02 2.96 19.90
N TYR A 459 15.23 3.33 20.89
CA TYR A 459 13.85 2.85 21.09
C TYR A 459 12.89 3.98 20.73
N LEU A 460 11.96 3.74 19.83
CA LEU A 460 10.99 4.75 19.41
C LEU A 460 9.68 4.61 20.20
N PRO A 461 9.39 5.51 21.16
CA PRO A 461 8.21 5.45 22.01
C PRO A 461 6.96 5.92 21.25
N HIS A 462 5.78 5.38 21.60
CA HIS A 462 4.45 5.80 21.15
C HIS A 462 4.37 6.47 19.76
N PRO A 463 4.92 5.86 18.69
CA PRO A 463 5.26 6.51 17.41
C PRO A 463 4.08 7.03 16.61
N PHE A 464 2.85 6.72 17.00
CA PHE A 464 1.63 7.15 16.35
C PHE A 464 0.66 7.92 17.25
N ASP A 465 1.11 8.32 18.46
CA ASP A 465 0.29 9.14 19.37
C ASP A 465 0.18 10.58 18.86
N ARG A 466 -0.92 10.89 18.21
CA ARG A 466 -1.19 12.22 17.65
C ARG A 466 -1.54 13.30 18.69
N MET A 467 -1.55 12.96 19.96
CA MET A 467 -1.67 13.92 21.04
C MET A 467 -0.31 14.61 21.34
N HIS A 468 0.77 14.02 20.87
CA HIS A 468 2.14 14.50 20.98
C HIS A 468 2.75 14.75 19.59
N ALA A 469 3.94 15.38 19.55
CA ALA A 469 4.75 15.41 18.36
C ALA A 469 5.22 13.98 18.06
N ILE A 470 5.12 13.56 16.81
CA ILE A 470 5.54 12.23 16.35
C ILE A 470 6.32 12.34 15.04
N PRO A 471 7.21 11.38 14.75
CA PRO A 471 7.89 11.36 13.46
C PRO A 471 6.91 11.22 12.32
N ASP A 472 7.10 11.97 11.25
CA ASP A 472 6.31 11.78 10.05
C ASP A 472 6.68 10.47 9.31
N ALA A 473 5.81 10.05 8.38
CA ALA A 473 6.01 8.79 7.67
C ALA A 473 7.27 8.75 6.77
N ALA A 474 7.78 9.90 6.35
CA ALA A 474 9.02 9.98 5.57
C ALA A 474 10.23 9.80 6.48
N THR A 475 10.25 10.46 7.62
CA THR A 475 11.26 10.32 8.68
C THR A 475 11.33 8.86 9.16
N LEU A 476 10.19 8.25 9.51
CA LEU A 476 10.16 6.85 9.92
C LEU A 476 10.77 5.91 8.86
N ARG A 477 10.46 6.11 7.57
CA ARG A 477 11.02 5.27 6.51
C ARG A 477 12.50 5.54 6.25
N ARG A 478 12.95 6.76 6.47
CA ARG A 478 14.35 7.16 6.28
C ARG A 478 15.24 6.49 7.31
N TYR A 479 14.82 6.48 8.57
CA TYR A 479 15.60 6.01 9.71
C TYR A 479 15.23 4.61 10.20
N LEU A 480 14.55 3.79 9.36
CA LEU A 480 14.14 2.44 9.72
C LEU A 480 15.29 1.55 10.22
N ASP A 481 16.46 1.66 9.61
CA ASP A 481 17.61 0.83 9.93
C ASP A 481 18.33 1.30 11.21
N GLU A 482 18.10 2.54 11.62
CA GLU A 482 18.73 3.18 12.79
C GLU A 482 17.86 3.09 14.05
N ILE A 483 16.58 2.72 13.94
CA ILE A 483 15.68 2.47 15.07
C ILE A 483 15.81 1.02 15.49
N ASP A 484 16.43 0.72 16.63
CA ASP A 484 16.66 -0.65 17.10
C ASP A 484 15.39 -1.33 17.60
N VAL A 485 14.57 -0.60 18.36
CA VAL A 485 13.34 -1.11 18.99
C VAL A 485 12.17 -0.15 18.71
N PHE A 486 11.00 -0.70 18.41
CA PHE A 486 9.81 0.05 18.06
C PHE A 486 8.68 -0.25 19.05
N GLU A 487 8.19 0.75 19.79
CA GLU A 487 7.11 0.56 20.76
C GLU A 487 5.80 0.23 20.07
N VAL A 488 5.33 -1.00 20.25
CA VAL A 488 4.06 -1.47 19.65
C VAL A 488 2.90 -1.47 20.65
N TYR A 489 3.21 -1.28 21.92
CA TYR A 489 2.22 -1.12 22.97
C TYR A 489 2.73 -0.19 24.06
N ASN A 490 2.03 0.91 24.25
CA ASN A 490 2.18 1.84 25.35
C ASN A 490 0.84 1.88 26.11
N ALA A 491 0.88 1.58 27.41
CA ALA A 491 -0.33 1.42 28.21
C ALA A 491 -1.02 2.75 28.57
N ARG A 492 -0.33 3.88 28.39
CA ARG A 492 -0.84 5.23 28.71
C ARG A 492 -1.61 5.88 27.57
N LEU A 493 -1.57 5.32 26.35
CA LEU A 493 -2.24 5.91 25.21
C LEU A 493 -3.76 5.98 25.39
N LEU A 494 -4.32 7.16 25.10
CA LEU A 494 -5.77 7.40 25.19
C LEU A 494 -6.57 6.55 24.18
N PHE A 495 -5.99 6.29 23.02
CA PHE A 495 -6.62 5.51 21.94
C PHE A 495 -5.78 4.29 21.58
N ASP A 496 -6.28 3.10 21.88
CA ASP A 496 -5.61 1.83 21.53
C ASP A 496 -5.36 1.66 20.01
N ALA A 497 -6.10 2.40 19.18
CA ALA A 497 -5.88 2.47 17.74
C ALA A 497 -4.46 2.95 17.36
N TYR A 498 -3.77 3.69 18.19
CA TYR A 498 -2.38 4.10 17.97
C TYR A 498 -1.42 2.93 18.20
N ASN A 499 -1.66 2.11 19.23
CA ASN A 499 -0.96 0.84 19.45
C ASN A 499 -1.14 -0.12 18.27
N ASP A 500 -2.38 -0.24 17.76
CA ASP A 500 -2.66 -1.07 16.58
C ASP A 500 -1.92 -0.57 15.32
N GLU A 501 -1.76 0.74 15.17
CA GLU A 501 -1.01 1.33 14.06
C GLU A 501 0.49 1.07 14.20
N ALA A 502 1.04 1.18 15.41
CA ALA A 502 2.43 0.85 15.74
C ALA A 502 2.74 -0.63 15.48
N LEU A 503 1.90 -1.54 15.99
CA LEU A 503 2.06 -2.98 15.76
C LEU A 503 2.02 -3.33 14.26
N ARG A 504 1.13 -2.69 13.51
CA ARG A 504 1.02 -2.89 12.05
C ARG A 504 2.28 -2.43 11.33
N PHE A 505 2.81 -1.26 11.69
CA PHE A 505 4.02 -0.73 11.12
C PHE A 505 5.24 -1.62 11.44
N ALA A 506 5.38 -2.03 12.68
CA ALA A 506 6.46 -2.92 13.10
C ALA A 506 6.42 -4.26 12.34
N ARG A 507 5.25 -4.89 12.22
CA ARG A 507 5.08 -6.12 11.44
C ARG A 507 5.38 -5.94 9.96
N LYS A 508 5.03 -4.78 9.40
CA LYS A 508 5.27 -4.46 7.99
C LYS A 508 6.75 -4.49 7.63
N TYR A 509 7.59 -3.94 8.49
CA TYR A 509 9.02 -3.84 8.26
C TYR A 509 9.86 -4.85 9.04
N ASN A 510 9.21 -5.78 9.76
CA ASN A 510 9.85 -6.75 10.65
C ASN A 510 10.74 -6.08 11.70
N LEU A 511 10.26 -5.00 12.32
CA LEU A 511 11.00 -4.29 13.36
C LEU A 511 10.97 -5.08 14.67
N THR A 512 12.02 -4.93 15.46
CA THR A 512 12.06 -5.44 16.84
C THR A 512 11.01 -4.70 17.67
N MET A 513 10.13 -5.44 18.34
CA MET A 513 8.98 -4.87 19.04
C MET A 513 9.30 -4.66 20.53
N GLY A 514 9.00 -3.45 21.00
CA GLY A 514 9.04 -3.07 22.41
C GLY A 514 7.66 -2.80 22.99
N ALA A 515 7.55 -2.71 24.31
CA ALA A 515 6.36 -2.27 25.01
C ALA A 515 6.74 -1.61 26.35
N GLY A 516 5.97 -0.62 26.75
CA GLY A 516 6.15 0.07 28.01
C GLY A 516 4.84 0.54 28.64
N SER A 517 4.90 0.77 29.96
CA SER A 517 3.76 1.31 30.70
C SER A 517 3.62 2.82 30.56
N ASP A 518 4.73 3.52 30.32
CA ASP A 518 4.82 4.99 30.40
C ASP A 518 4.30 5.50 31.75
N ALA A 519 4.71 4.77 32.83
CA ALA A 519 4.17 4.97 34.16
C ALA A 519 4.67 6.26 34.79
N HIS A 520 3.73 7.11 35.25
CA HIS A 520 3.95 8.32 36.03
C HIS A 520 3.32 8.23 37.43
N VAL A 521 2.77 7.08 37.74
CA VAL A 521 2.25 6.68 39.05
C VAL A 521 2.53 5.21 39.27
N LEU A 522 2.78 4.78 40.52
CA LEU A 522 3.14 3.38 40.85
C LEU A 522 2.14 2.37 40.26
N GLN A 523 0.84 2.67 40.31
CA GLN A 523 -0.21 1.79 39.79
C GLN A 523 -0.13 1.60 38.26
N GLY A 524 0.66 2.42 37.54
CA GLY A 524 0.90 2.27 36.11
C GLY A 524 1.99 1.24 35.78
N VAL A 525 2.92 1.01 36.70
CA VAL A 525 4.07 0.12 36.50
C VAL A 525 3.64 -1.30 36.08
N GLY A 526 4.27 -1.85 35.04
CA GLY A 526 3.99 -3.18 34.51
C GLY A 526 2.65 -3.34 33.77
N THR A 527 1.90 -2.25 33.52
CA THR A 527 0.63 -2.30 32.75
C THR A 527 0.87 -2.49 31.25
N GLY A 528 2.02 -2.04 30.74
CA GLY A 528 2.60 -2.35 29.45
C GLY A 528 3.97 -2.96 29.65
N ALA A 529 4.17 -4.20 29.23
CA ALA A 529 5.44 -4.89 29.47
C ALA A 529 5.70 -5.95 28.39
N LEU A 530 6.87 -6.55 28.45
CA LEU A 530 7.26 -7.71 27.65
C LEU A 530 7.50 -8.91 28.54
N ARG A 531 7.03 -10.08 28.13
CA ARG A 531 7.52 -11.35 28.66
C ARG A 531 8.64 -11.80 27.73
N MET A 532 9.86 -11.86 28.23
CA MET A 532 11.06 -12.12 27.45
C MET A 532 12.05 -13.00 28.24
N ARG A 533 13.05 -13.52 27.55
CA ARG A 533 14.12 -14.29 28.24
C ARG A 533 14.97 -13.37 29.09
N GLU A 534 15.43 -13.84 30.23
CA GLU A 534 16.43 -13.15 31.04
C GLU A 534 17.70 -12.87 30.23
N PHE A 535 18.28 -11.71 30.44
CA PHE A 535 19.45 -11.20 29.73
C PHE A 535 20.41 -10.49 30.70
N HIS A 536 21.68 -10.41 30.35
CA HIS A 536 22.71 -9.78 31.19
C HIS A 536 23.39 -8.59 30.53
N ASP A 537 23.28 -8.46 29.22
CA ASP A 537 23.86 -7.38 28.47
C ASP A 537 22.94 -6.94 27.30
N ARG A 538 23.39 -5.93 26.55
CA ARG A 538 22.67 -5.34 25.42
C ARG A 538 22.43 -6.32 24.27
N GLU A 539 23.42 -7.16 23.94
CA GLU A 539 23.29 -8.14 22.85
C GLU A 539 22.27 -9.23 23.22
N GLU A 540 22.33 -9.75 24.45
CA GLU A 540 21.35 -10.71 24.95
C GLU A 540 19.96 -10.09 25.04
N PHE A 541 19.84 -8.81 25.43
CA PHE A 541 18.58 -8.08 25.42
C PHE A 541 17.96 -8.03 24.02
N LEU A 542 18.72 -7.65 22.99
CA LEU A 542 18.24 -7.65 21.60
C LEU A 542 17.84 -9.05 21.13
N ALA A 543 18.62 -10.07 21.48
CA ALA A 543 18.29 -11.46 21.18
C ALA A 543 16.99 -11.89 21.86
N SER A 544 16.78 -11.50 23.12
CA SER A 544 15.59 -11.79 23.91
C SER A 544 14.34 -11.10 23.34
N LEU A 545 14.47 -9.87 22.84
CA LEU A 545 13.38 -9.16 22.16
C LEU A 545 12.86 -9.91 20.93
N GLY A 546 13.71 -10.67 20.24
CA GLY A 546 13.33 -11.47 19.07
C GLY A 546 12.25 -12.53 19.38
N THR A 547 12.13 -12.97 20.62
CA THR A 547 11.14 -13.96 21.09
C THR A 547 10.13 -13.40 22.09
N ALA A 548 10.23 -12.11 22.40
CA ALA A 548 9.42 -11.45 23.42
C ALA A 548 7.92 -11.44 23.08
N GLN A 549 7.12 -11.50 24.12
CA GLN A 549 5.65 -11.46 24.05
C GLN A 549 5.15 -10.18 24.72
N VAL A 550 4.39 -9.37 24.01
CA VAL A 550 3.77 -8.16 24.56
C VAL A 550 2.69 -8.54 25.57
N LEU A 551 2.85 -8.07 26.80
CA LEU A 551 1.88 -8.18 27.87
C LEU A 551 1.06 -6.90 27.97
N ARG A 552 -0.25 -7.04 27.88
CA ARG A 552 -1.21 -5.91 27.99
C ARG A 552 -2.03 -6.10 29.26
N ARG A 553 -1.87 -5.21 30.24
CA ARG A 553 -2.62 -5.19 31.50
C ARG A 553 -3.27 -3.82 31.70
N PRO A 554 -4.18 -3.40 30.80
CA PRO A 554 -4.69 -2.05 30.80
C PRO A 554 -5.42 -1.71 32.09
N LYS A 555 -5.11 -0.57 32.68
CA LYS A 555 -5.87 0.05 33.79
C LYS A 555 -6.63 1.27 33.24
N SER A 556 -7.68 1.69 33.94
CA SER A 556 -8.44 2.88 33.53
C SER A 556 -7.55 4.12 33.51
N LEU A 557 -7.41 4.76 32.35
CA LEU A 557 -6.62 5.99 32.19
C LEU A 557 -7.14 7.13 33.08
N LEU A 558 -8.47 7.25 33.25
CA LEU A 558 -9.05 8.23 34.17
C LEU A 558 -8.62 7.98 35.61
N TYR A 559 -8.55 6.71 36.01
CA TYR A 559 -8.05 6.31 37.34
C TYR A 559 -6.58 6.70 37.51
N LEU A 560 -5.71 6.33 36.57
CA LEU A 560 -4.27 6.65 36.63
C LEU A 560 -4.04 8.16 36.59
N GLN A 561 -4.78 8.90 35.77
CA GLN A 561 -4.69 10.35 35.69
C GLN A 561 -5.15 11.03 36.99
N SER A 562 -6.20 10.53 37.64
CA SER A 562 -6.64 11.04 38.94
C SER A 562 -5.59 10.86 40.02
N LEU A 563 -4.89 9.72 40.02
CA LEU A 563 -3.78 9.45 40.93
C LEU A 563 -2.59 10.39 40.67
N LYS A 564 -2.22 10.63 39.40
CA LYS A 564 -1.18 11.59 39.02
C LYS A 564 -1.48 13.00 39.54
N TRP A 565 -2.71 13.51 39.35
CA TRP A 565 -3.11 14.82 39.89
C TRP A 565 -3.09 14.85 41.40
N ALA A 566 -3.50 13.79 42.09
CA ALA A 566 -3.46 13.71 43.55
C ALA A 566 -1.99 13.72 44.08
N ALA A 567 -1.08 13.01 43.42
CA ALA A 567 0.35 13.00 43.75
C ALA A 567 0.98 14.37 43.57
N GLN A 568 0.77 15.02 42.40
CA GLN A 568 1.28 16.35 42.12
C GLN A 568 0.69 17.45 43.06
N ALA A 569 -0.59 17.32 43.45
CA ALA A 569 -1.18 18.23 44.42
C ALA A 569 -0.54 18.11 45.81
N LYS A 570 -0.20 16.88 46.21
CA LYS A 570 0.46 16.60 47.50
C LYS A 570 1.89 17.17 47.55
N GLU A 571 2.59 17.10 46.41
CA GLU A 571 3.95 17.65 46.29
C GLU A 571 3.99 19.19 46.37
N ARG A 572 3.00 19.86 45.74
CA ARG A 572 2.86 21.34 45.81
C ARG A 572 2.52 21.86 47.20
N VAL A 573 2.08 21.02 48.11
CA VAL A 573 1.71 21.39 49.50
C VAL A 573 2.87 21.07 50.48
N ARG A 574 3.83 20.28 50.06
CA ARG A 574 5.10 20.05 50.76
C ARG A 574 6.14 21.13 50.36
#